data_04fbb2f94acc51e0b97ae1d77cd1b181
#
_entry.id   04fbb2f94acc51e0b97ae1d77cd1b181
#
_cell.length_a   1.000
_cell.length_b   1.000
_cell.length_c   1.000
_cell.angle_alpha   90.00
_cell.angle_beta   90.00
_cell.angle_gamma   90.00
#
_symmetry.space_group_name_H-M   'P 1'
#
loop_
_entity.id
_entity.type
_entity.pdbx_description
1 polymer ?
#
loop_
_entity_poly.entity_id
_entity_poly.type
_entity_poly.pdbx_seq_one_letter_code
_entity_poly.pdbx_strand_id
1 'polypeptide(L)'
;AEMEAFLGYDKSEHGEKESSNRRNGYTSKAKKVKTDTGEITICPPRDRDGKFEPQIVKKRQRVLEGFDEIAIAMYAKGMSLKDISEMIQHIYKVELSIETISKLTSSVSEEVKKWQERPLEKFYPFIYVDCLYAPVKRDLISEKVAIYVMLGINKDGKKDVLGIWINENESATFWTEVFEEIKARGVEEILFISLDGLSGLSEAIEKIYPKVKTQRCIVHIVRNIYGILDKKKSKEIIGDLKKIYTASNGNNAKLEYENFIEKYKSNEKLIKKLNSVIEHIFNIFEYPVEIRKIIYTTNPIESLNSSLRKVTRGKGSFISKEALLKVLYLRIKDLEKSWSKGTKNWDNVKHQLIELYGERVLKYYFNT
;
A
#
# COMPACT_ATOMS: atom_id res chain seq x y z
N ALA A 1 -27.02 27.92 25.70
CA ALA A 1 -25.59 28.15 25.60
C ALA A 1 -25.19 28.91 24.33
N GLU A 2 -25.12 28.35 23.08
CA GLU A 2 -24.63 29.07 21.89
C GLU A 2 -25.43 30.37 21.57
N MET A 3 -26.76 30.30 21.61
CA MET A 3 -27.62 31.47 21.38
C MET A 3 -27.47 32.52 22.48
N GLU A 4 -27.14 32.13 23.68
CA GLU A 4 -26.87 33.02 24.82
C GLU A 4 -25.56 33.76 24.64
N ALA A 5 -24.52 32.99 24.28
CA ALA A 5 -23.22 33.57 23.95
C ALA A 5 -23.29 34.54 22.75
N PHE A 6 -24.11 34.21 21.74
CA PHE A 6 -24.29 35.06 20.56
C PHE A 6 -25.07 36.36 20.85
N LEU A 7 -26.11 36.29 21.67
CA LEU A 7 -26.97 37.42 21.98
C LEU A 7 -26.52 38.23 23.20
N GLY A 8 -25.61 37.68 24.02
CA GLY A 8 -25.11 38.33 25.23
C GLY A 8 -26.07 38.32 26.42
N TYR A 9 -27.18 37.54 26.37
CA TYR A 9 -28.13 37.44 27.45
C TYR A 9 -28.79 36.07 27.58
N ASP A 10 -29.18 35.69 28.80
CA ASP A 10 -29.84 34.41 29.11
C ASP A 10 -31.32 34.41 28.66
N LYS A 11 -31.86 33.20 28.47
CA LYS A 11 -33.27 33.00 28.07
C LYS A 11 -34.26 33.53 29.13
N SER A 12 -33.90 33.52 30.39
CA SER A 12 -34.72 33.93 31.53
C SER A 12 -34.58 35.41 31.90
N GLU A 13 -33.71 36.15 31.21
CA GLU A 13 -33.39 37.53 31.55
C GLU A 13 -34.48 38.51 31.06
N HIS A 14 -35.11 39.21 32.01
CA HIS A 14 -36.21 40.14 31.77
C HIS A 14 -35.74 41.60 32.08
N GLY A 15 -34.94 42.20 31.22
CA GLY A 15 -34.43 43.55 31.39
C GLY A 15 -34.07 44.24 30.09
N GLU A 16 -33.56 45.50 30.21
CA GLU A 16 -32.96 46.16 29.04
C GLU A 16 -31.75 45.39 28.56
N LYS A 17 -31.72 45.07 27.26
CA LYS A 17 -30.72 44.25 26.64
C LYS A 17 -29.83 45.10 25.75
N GLU A 18 -28.53 44.94 25.88
CA GLU A 18 -27.54 45.66 25.07
C GLU A 18 -27.67 45.37 23.58
N SER A 19 -28.12 44.17 23.21
CA SER A 19 -28.30 43.77 21.79
C SER A 19 -29.72 44.10 21.30
N SER A 20 -29.83 44.77 20.16
CA SER A 20 -31.07 44.96 19.43
C SER A 20 -31.67 43.69 18.86
N ASN A 21 -30.84 42.64 18.66
CA ASN A 21 -31.25 41.35 18.15
C ASN A 21 -31.91 40.50 19.26
N ARG A 22 -32.95 39.78 18.92
CA ARG A 22 -33.76 39.02 19.88
C ARG A 22 -33.92 37.56 19.45
N ARG A 23 -34.18 36.69 20.43
CA ARG A 23 -34.61 35.32 20.16
C ARG A 23 -35.90 35.29 19.36
N ASN A 24 -35.99 34.42 18.36
CA ASN A 24 -37.17 34.24 17.52
C ASN A 24 -37.60 32.77 17.48
N GLY A 25 -37.77 32.17 18.65
CA GLY A 25 -38.18 30.77 18.79
C GLY A 25 -37.18 29.78 18.24
N TYR A 26 -37.71 28.70 17.72
CA TYR A 26 -36.95 27.59 17.12
C TYR A 26 -37.36 27.42 15.66
N THR A 27 -36.55 26.70 14.89
CA THR A 27 -36.93 26.30 13.51
C THR A 27 -38.20 25.45 13.51
N SER A 28 -39.14 25.77 12.64
CA SER A 28 -40.45 25.09 12.53
C SER A 28 -40.29 23.59 12.10
N LYS A 29 -39.22 23.26 11.45
CA LYS A 29 -38.89 21.86 11.07
C LYS A 29 -37.78 21.34 11.97
N ALA A 30 -38.11 20.31 12.73
CA ALA A 30 -37.13 19.54 13.48
C ALA A 30 -36.08 18.94 12.50
N LYS A 31 -34.81 19.05 12.87
CA LYS A 31 -33.70 18.54 12.08
C LYS A 31 -33.21 17.25 12.73
N LYS A 32 -33.23 16.15 11.96
CA LYS A 32 -32.64 14.90 12.36
C LYS A 32 -31.14 14.94 12.04
N VAL A 33 -30.32 14.68 13.05
CA VAL A 33 -28.86 14.63 12.94
C VAL A 33 -28.39 13.27 13.42
N LYS A 34 -27.62 12.59 12.59
CA LYS A 34 -27.02 11.29 12.87
C LYS A 34 -25.77 11.48 13.72
N THR A 35 -25.67 10.73 14.81
CA THR A 35 -24.56 10.76 15.77
C THR A 35 -23.98 9.36 15.95
N ASP A 36 -22.84 9.25 16.60
CA ASP A 36 -22.18 7.98 16.93
C ASP A 36 -23.06 7.07 17.80
N THR A 37 -23.98 7.66 18.56
CA THR A 37 -24.88 6.94 19.47
C THR A 37 -26.29 6.76 18.92
N GLY A 38 -26.56 7.22 17.68
CA GLY A 38 -27.86 7.12 17.03
C GLY A 38 -28.33 8.44 16.39
N GLU A 39 -29.63 8.55 16.13
CA GLU A 39 -30.24 9.74 15.54
C GLU A 39 -30.82 10.63 16.65
N ILE A 40 -30.41 11.87 16.67
CA ILE A 40 -31.01 12.90 17.56
C ILE A 40 -31.81 13.90 16.74
N THR A 41 -32.94 14.33 17.30
CA THR A 41 -33.78 15.36 16.71
C THR A 41 -33.49 16.68 17.41
N ILE A 42 -33.03 17.68 16.67
CA ILE A 42 -32.76 19.02 17.19
C ILE A 42 -33.62 20.06 16.50
N CYS A 43 -34.02 21.03 17.27
CA CYS A 43 -34.72 22.24 16.78
C CYS A 43 -33.78 23.44 17.04
N PRO A 44 -32.94 23.82 16.06
CA PRO A 44 -32.03 24.97 16.25
C PRO A 44 -32.79 26.25 16.60
N PRO A 45 -32.32 27.00 17.59
CA PRO A 45 -32.93 28.29 17.91
C PRO A 45 -32.66 29.27 16.76
N ARG A 46 -33.54 30.30 16.69
CA ARG A 46 -33.44 31.37 15.71
C ARG A 46 -33.36 32.71 16.41
N ASP A 47 -32.62 33.62 15.86
CA ASP A 47 -32.63 35.04 16.19
C ASP A 47 -33.54 35.80 15.22
N ARG A 48 -33.90 37.03 15.58
CA ARG A 48 -34.81 37.87 14.80
C ARG A 48 -34.18 38.37 13.51
N ASP A 49 -32.88 38.64 13.56
CA ASP A 49 -32.12 39.15 12.43
C ASP A 49 -31.62 38.06 11.50
N GLY A 50 -31.77 36.77 11.85
CA GLY A 50 -31.30 35.62 11.04
C GLY A 50 -29.78 35.47 10.95
N LYS A 51 -29.04 36.17 11.82
CA LYS A 51 -27.55 36.18 11.80
C LYS A 51 -26.92 35.05 12.62
N PHE A 52 -27.69 34.41 13.50
CA PHE A 52 -27.17 33.31 14.31
C PHE A 52 -26.78 32.10 13.47
N GLU A 53 -25.57 31.69 13.63
CA GLU A 53 -25.05 30.43 13.03
C GLU A 53 -24.61 29.45 14.12
N PRO A 54 -25.34 28.33 14.30
CA PRO A 54 -24.96 27.28 15.25
C PRO A 54 -23.57 26.72 14.91
N GLN A 55 -22.70 26.63 15.93
CA GLN A 55 -21.34 26.10 15.78
C GLN A 55 -21.27 24.59 16.05
N ILE A 56 -22.00 24.09 17.05
CA ILE A 56 -22.01 22.66 17.44
C ILE A 56 -22.64 21.81 16.34
N VAL A 57 -23.74 22.27 15.74
CA VAL A 57 -24.39 21.60 14.60
C VAL A 57 -24.68 22.65 13.53
N LYS A 58 -23.78 22.77 12.57
CA LYS A 58 -23.82 23.75 11.49
C LYS A 58 -25.11 23.67 10.66
N LYS A 59 -25.56 24.81 10.09
CA LYS A 59 -26.68 24.81 9.14
C LYS A 59 -26.43 23.77 8.04
N ARG A 60 -27.41 22.90 7.79
CA ARG A 60 -27.37 21.80 6.78
C ARG A 60 -26.52 20.57 7.13
N GLN A 61 -25.83 20.53 8.25
CA GLN A 61 -25.11 19.34 8.72
C GLN A 61 -26.11 18.24 9.12
N ARG A 62 -26.01 17.06 8.53
CA ARG A 62 -26.90 15.92 8.79
C ARG A 62 -26.20 14.76 9.49
N VAL A 63 -24.89 14.79 9.55
CA VAL A 63 -24.03 13.78 10.19
C VAL A 63 -23.03 14.53 11.05
N LEU A 64 -22.86 14.14 12.30
CA LEU A 64 -21.80 14.66 13.17
C LEU A 64 -20.45 13.99 12.82
N GLU A 65 -19.35 14.67 13.19
CA GLU A 65 -17.99 14.22 12.96
C GLU A 65 -17.76 12.82 13.56
N GLY A 66 -16.97 11.97 12.85
CA GLY A 66 -16.59 10.63 13.30
C GLY A 66 -17.02 9.49 12.37
N PHE A 67 -18.15 9.60 11.69
CA PHE A 67 -18.60 8.56 10.75
C PHE A 67 -17.73 8.45 9.48
N ASP A 68 -17.09 9.52 9.06
CA ASP A 68 -16.14 9.53 7.95
C ASP A 68 -14.90 8.71 8.28
N GLU A 69 -14.31 8.89 9.47
CA GLU A 69 -13.17 8.10 9.94
C GLU A 69 -13.54 6.62 10.08
N ILE A 70 -14.70 6.32 10.65
CA ILE A 70 -15.21 4.96 10.79
C ILE A 70 -15.43 4.32 9.42
N ALA A 71 -16.12 5.02 8.51
CA ALA A 71 -16.38 4.52 7.15
C ALA A 71 -15.07 4.29 6.37
N ILE A 72 -14.12 5.21 6.47
CA ILE A 72 -12.80 5.09 5.85
C ILE A 72 -12.03 3.89 6.44
N ALA A 73 -12.05 3.72 7.78
CA ALA A 73 -11.39 2.58 8.43
C ALA A 73 -11.98 1.24 8.00
N MET A 74 -13.32 1.13 7.92
CA MET A 74 -13.99 -0.07 7.42
C MET A 74 -13.67 -0.32 5.93
N TYR A 75 -13.65 0.75 5.12
CA TYR A 75 -13.29 0.67 3.71
C TYR A 75 -11.85 0.21 3.50
N ALA A 76 -10.91 0.67 4.36
CA ALA A 76 -9.52 0.24 4.38
C ALA A 76 -9.34 -1.25 4.73
N LYS A 77 -10.27 -1.83 5.49
CA LYS A 77 -10.32 -3.28 5.76
C LYS A 77 -10.96 -4.09 4.63
N GLY A 78 -11.37 -3.44 3.55
CA GLY A 78 -11.90 -4.08 2.35
C GLY A 78 -13.42 -4.29 2.37
N MET A 79 -14.16 -3.69 3.29
CA MET A 79 -15.63 -3.76 3.29
C MET A 79 -16.23 -3.05 2.08
N SER A 80 -17.33 -3.59 1.52
CA SER A 80 -18.08 -2.90 0.48
C SER A 80 -18.83 -1.70 1.08
N LEU A 81 -19.24 -0.75 0.24
CA LEU A 81 -20.05 0.40 0.71
C LEU A 81 -21.38 -0.06 1.34
N LYS A 82 -21.93 -1.18 0.86
CA LYS A 82 -23.13 -1.79 1.41
C LYS A 82 -22.86 -2.38 2.80
N ASP A 83 -21.80 -3.18 2.94
CA ASP A 83 -21.41 -3.77 4.24
C ASP A 83 -21.13 -2.70 5.28
N ILE A 84 -20.52 -1.57 4.86
CA ILE A 84 -20.26 -0.42 5.74
C ILE A 84 -21.58 0.20 6.19
N SER A 85 -22.56 0.39 5.27
CA SER A 85 -23.88 0.89 5.60
C SER A 85 -24.59 0.00 6.63
N GLU A 86 -24.59 -1.30 6.36
CA GLU A 86 -25.21 -2.30 7.24
C GLU A 86 -24.53 -2.37 8.61
N MET A 87 -23.20 -2.32 8.65
CA MET A 87 -22.42 -2.33 9.91
C MET A 87 -22.69 -1.08 10.75
N ILE A 88 -22.69 0.10 10.13
CA ILE A 88 -23.01 1.38 10.81
C ILE A 88 -24.44 1.31 11.35
N GLN A 89 -25.38 0.82 10.56
CA GLN A 89 -26.77 0.65 11.00
C GLN A 89 -26.87 -0.32 12.17
N HIS A 90 -26.13 -1.44 12.12
CA HIS A 90 -26.17 -2.45 13.17
C HIS A 90 -25.59 -1.95 14.51
N ILE A 91 -24.44 -1.26 14.46
CA ILE A 91 -23.71 -0.82 15.65
C ILE A 91 -24.33 0.47 16.23
N TYR A 92 -24.54 1.47 15.35
CA TYR A 92 -24.93 2.83 15.78
C TYR A 92 -26.40 3.13 15.61
N LYS A 93 -27.20 2.18 15.04
CA LYS A 93 -28.62 2.37 14.75
C LYS A 93 -28.91 3.58 13.84
N VAL A 94 -27.92 3.93 13.00
CA VAL A 94 -27.97 5.05 12.06
C VAL A 94 -27.97 4.50 10.64
N GLU A 95 -28.99 4.87 9.85
CA GLU A 95 -29.07 4.51 8.44
C GLU A 95 -28.30 5.53 7.59
N LEU A 96 -27.21 5.09 6.94
CA LEU A 96 -26.47 5.86 5.95
C LEU A 96 -26.67 5.25 4.58
N SER A 97 -27.08 6.08 3.61
CA SER A 97 -27.19 5.60 2.22
C SER A 97 -25.81 5.28 1.63
N ILE A 98 -25.76 4.37 0.67
CA ILE A 98 -24.53 4.01 -0.07
C ILE A 98 -23.88 5.27 -0.68
N GLU A 99 -24.69 6.22 -1.18
CA GLU A 99 -24.21 7.49 -1.72
C GLU A 99 -23.52 8.35 -0.66
N THR A 100 -24.07 8.39 0.57
CA THR A 100 -23.46 9.10 1.68
C THR A 100 -22.10 8.50 2.02
N ILE A 101 -22.01 7.19 2.14
CA ILE A 101 -20.73 6.50 2.41
C ILE A 101 -19.75 6.70 1.25
N SER A 102 -20.21 6.68 0.00
CA SER A 102 -19.39 6.99 -1.17
C SER A 102 -18.81 8.40 -1.10
N LYS A 103 -19.59 9.38 -0.67
CA LYS A 103 -19.11 10.76 -0.46
C LYS A 103 -18.11 10.85 0.69
N LEU A 104 -18.34 10.18 1.82
CA LEU A 104 -17.39 10.12 2.94
C LEU A 104 -16.04 9.53 2.52
N THR A 105 -16.05 8.54 1.63
CA THR A 105 -14.82 7.92 1.13
C THR A 105 -14.22 8.65 -0.09
N SER A 106 -14.87 9.67 -0.64
CA SER A 106 -14.39 10.38 -1.85
C SER A 106 -13.17 11.26 -1.58
N SER A 107 -13.06 11.85 -0.37
CA SER A 107 -11.89 12.64 0.05
C SER A 107 -10.57 11.87 -0.07
N VAL A 108 -10.62 10.55 0.09
CA VAL A 108 -9.47 9.66 -0.07
C VAL A 108 -8.88 9.71 -1.49
N SER A 109 -9.67 10.07 -2.52
CA SER A 109 -9.14 10.13 -3.91
C SER A 109 -8.08 11.20 -4.09
N GLU A 110 -8.25 12.37 -3.46
CA GLU A 110 -7.24 13.43 -3.49
C GLU A 110 -5.98 13.05 -2.71
N GLU A 111 -6.15 12.36 -1.58
CA GLU A 111 -5.03 11.86 -0.80
C GLU A 111 -4.23 10.82 -1.57
N VAL A 112 -4.90 9.90 -2.27
CA VAL A 112 -4.27 8.90 -3.15
C VAL A 112 -3.44 9.59 -4.22
N LYS A 113 -4.00 10.62 -4.88
CA LYS A 113 -3.28 11.36 -5.91
C LYS A 113 -2.03 12.05 -5.34
N LYS A 114 -2.18 12.79 -4.23
CA LYS A 114 -1.05 13.43 -3.54
C LYS A 114 0.01 12.42 -3.12
N TRP A 115 -0.41 11.26 -2.62
CA TRP A 115 0.52 10.19 -2.22
C TRP A 115 1.25 9.60 -3.41
N GLN A 116 0.56 9.35 -4.53
CA GLN A 116 1.16 8.81 -5.75
C GLN A 116 2.16 9.80 -6.37
N GLU A 117 1.86 11.09 -6.32
CA GLU A 117 2.69 12.17 -6.89
C GLU A 117 3.75 12.73 -5.90
N ARG A 118 3.78 12.25 -4.66
CA ARG A 118 4.69 12.78 -3.63
C ARG A 118 6.16 12.67 -4.04
N PRO A 119 7.02 13.61 -3.60
CA PRO A 119 8.46 13.45 -3.70
C PRO A 119 8.93 12.15 -3.02
N LEU A 120 9.91 11.49 -3.63
CA LEU A 120 10.55 10.30 -3.10
C LEU A 120 11.95 10.63 -2.60
N GLU A 121 12.54 9.72 -1.82
CA GLU A 121 13.94 9.87 -1.45
C GLU A 121 14.86 9.70 -2.66
N LYS A 122 16.02 10.34 -2.62
CA LYS A 122 16.99 10.31 -3.71
C LYS A 122 17.62 8.95 -3.92
N PHE A 123 17.66 8.12 -2.88
CA PHE A 123 18.39 6.87 -2.87
C PHE A 123 17.60 5.72 -2.25
N TYR A 124 17.44 4.66 -3.02
CA TYR A 124 16.88 3.39 -2.58
C TYR A 124 17.86 2.26 -2.90
N PRO A 125 18.64 1.76 -1.91
CA PRO A 125 19.55 0.62 -2.12
C PRO A 125 18.85 -0.60 -2.72
N PHE A 126 17.65 -0.88 -2.28
CA PHE A 126 16.90 -2.06 -2.72
C PHE A 126 15.47 -1.68 -3.11
N ILE A 127 15.03 -2.12 -4.27
CA ILE A 127 13.65 -2.03 -4.73
C ILE A 127 13.15 -3.43 -5.08
N TYR A 128 11.92 -3.70 -4.72
CA TYR A 128 11.17 -4.91 -5.08
C TYR A 128 9.98 -4.52 -5.94
N VAL A 129 9.82 -5.20 -7.06
CA VAL A 129 8.67 -5.05 -7.96
C VAL A 129 7.92 -6.37 -8.03
N ASP A 130 6.62 -6.32 -7.79
CA ASP A 130 5.76 -7.51 -7.86
C ASP A 130 4.39 -7.12 -8.42
N CYS A 131 3.66 -8.11 -8.91
CA CYS A 131 2.35 -7.96 -9.52
C CYS A 131 1.30 -8.77 -8.75
N LEU A 132 0.14 -8.18 -8.57
CA LEU A 132 -1.05 -8.88 -8.09
C LEU A 132 -2.25 -8.54 -8.98
N TYR A 133 -3.29 -9.36 -8.93
CA TYR A 133 -4.47 -9.20 -9.77
C TYR A 133 -5.72 -9.02 -8.94
N ALA A 134 -6.61 -8.12 -9.39
CA ALA A 134 -7.93 -7.95 -8.81
C ALA A 134 -8.99 -7.79 -9.91
N PRO A 135 -10.24 -8.23 -9.66
CA PRO A 135 -11.32 -8.04 -10.58
C PRO A 135 -11.88 -6.61 -10.48
N VAL A 136 -12.03 -5.95 -11.63
CA VAL A 136 -12.64 -4.62 -11.77
C VAL A 136 -13.75 -4.68 -12.81
N LYS A 137 -14.86 -4.02 -12.56
CA LYS A 137 -15.95 -3.89 -13.53
C LYS A 137 -15.58 -2.89 -14.61
N ARG A 138 -15.76 -3.31 -15.86
CA ARG A 138 -15.75 -2.46 -17.03
C ARG A 138 -17.03 -2.73 -17.79
N ASP A 139 -17.84 -1.70 -17.90
CA ASP A 139 -19.22 -1.80 -18.37
C ASP A 139 -20.02 -2.84 -17.57
N LEU A 140 -20.40 -3.95 -17.93
CA LEU A 140 -21.10 -4.98 -17.15
C LEU A 140 -20.24 -6.23 -16.91
N ILE A 141 -19.00 -6.23 -17.40
CA ILE A 141 -18.08 -7.37 -17.35
C ILE A 141 -17.05 -7.16 -16.24
N SER A 142 -16.71 -8.23 -15.54
CA SER A 142 -15.64 -8.23 -14.55
C SER A 142 -14.34 -8.70 -15.20
N GLU A 143 -13.37 -7.82 -15.32
CA GLU A 143 -12.05 -8.10 -15.89
C GLU A 143 -10.98 -8.10 -14.80
N LYS A 144 -9.97 -8.96 -14.95
CA LYS A 144 -8.80 -8.95 -14.07
C LYS A 144 -7.81 -7.90 -14.56
N VAL A 145 -7.52 -6.94 -13.70
CA VAL A 145 -6.46 -5.95 -13.94
C VAL A 145 -5.21 -6.32 -13.17
N ALA A 146 -4.05 -6.03 -13.75
CA ALA A 146 -2.77 -6.16 -13.10
C ALA A 146 -2.52 -4.92 -12.21
N ILE A 147 -2.02 -5.17 -11.01
CA ILE A 147 -1.65 -4.16 -10.02
C ILE A 147 -0.17 -4.34 -9.74
N TYR A 148 0.64 -3.41 -10.19
CA TYR A 148 2.07 -3.39 -9.98
C TYR A 148 2.38 -2.58 -8.73
N VAL A 149 3.14 -3.17 -7.82
CA VAL A 149 3.53 -2.56 -6.55
C VAL A 149 5.05 -2.46 -6.50
N MET A 150 5.56 -1.29 -6.20
CA MET A 150 6.97 -1.06 -6.02
C MET A 150 7.26 -0.69 -4.56
N LEU A 151 8.06 -1.50 -3.90
CA LEU A 151 8.48 -1.33 -2.51
C LEU A 151 9.98 -1.08 -2.46
N GLY A 152 10.38 0.06 -1.92
CA GLY A 152 11.78 0.39 -1.66
C GLY A 152 12.20 0.13 -0.21
N ILE A 153 13.49 -0.11 -0.03
CA ILE A 153 14.18 0.08 1.26
C ILE A 153 15.04 1.32 1.10
N ASN A 154 14.80 2.32 1.92
CA ASN A 154 15.52 3.60 1.83
C ASN A 154 16.90 3.54 2.51
N LYS A 155 17.63 4.66 2.50
CA LYS A 155 18.98 4.79 3.09
C LYS A 155 19.04 4.41 4.58
N ASP A 156 17.94 4.54 5.30
CA ASP A 156 17.83 4.22 6.74
C ASP A 156 17.32 2.80 7.00
N GLY A 157 17.19 1.97 5.97
CA GLY A 157 16.69 0.61 6.08
C GLY A 157 15.19 0.51 6.28
N LYS A 158 14.46 1.60 6.09
CA LYS A 158 13.00 1.64 6.24
C LYS A 158 12.31 1.32 4.93
N LYS A 159 11.15 0.68 5.06
CA LYS A 159 10.29 0.36 3.92
C LYS A 159 9.52 1.60 3.47
N ASP A 160 9.43 1.78 2.16
CA ASP A 160 8.63 2.81 1.52
C ASP A 160 7.95 2.24 0.28
N VAL A 161 6.63 2.39 0.15
CA VAL A 161 5.90 1.99 -1.06
C VAL A 161 5.98 3.14 -2.05
N LEU A 162 6.80 3.03 -3.09
CA LEU A 162 7.04 4.09 -4.05
C LEU A 162 5.80 4.44 -4.87
N GLY A 163 4.96 3.45 -5.14
CA GLY A 163 3.70 3.64 -5.86
C GLY A 163 2.98 2.34 -6.16
N ILE A 164 1.77 2.51 -6.71
CA ILE A 164 0.93 1.45 -7.26
C ILE A 164 0.48 1.87 -8.65
N TRP A 165 0.65 1.01 -9.63
CA TRP A 165 0.20 1.23 -11.00
C TRP A 165 -0.77 0.13 -11.40
N ILE A 166 -1.90 0.51 -11.99
CA ILE A 166 -2.92 -0.42 -12.46
C ILE A 166 -2.95 -0.36 -13.98
N ASN A 167 -2.58 -1.45 -14.63
CA ASN A 167 -2.56 -1.55 -16.09
C ASN A 167 -3.14 -2.89 -16.56
N GLU A 168 -3.56 -2.92 -17.81
CA GLU A 168 -4.10 -4.12 -18.47
C GLU A 168 -3.00 -4.90 -19.18
N ASN A 169 -2.03 -4.19 -19.74
CA ASN A 169 -0.94 -4.77 -20.53
C ASN A 169 0.41 -4.43 -19.92
N GLU A 170 1.23 -5.43 -19.78
CA GLU A 170 2.62 -5.31 -19.38
C GLU A 170 3.50 -5.10 -20.62
N SER A 171 4.27 -4.02 -20.65
CA SER A 171 5.14 -3.69 -21.77
C SER A 171 6.38 -2.92 -21.30
N ALA A 172 7.43 -2.92 -22.10
CA ALA A 172 8.62 -2.11 -21.85
C ALA A 172 8.30 -0.60 -21.80
N THR A 173 7.36 -0.14 -22.62
CA THR A 173 6.88 1.26 -22.61
C THR A 173 6.26 1.62 -21.28
N PHE A 174 5.34 0.80 -20.78
CA PHE A 174 4.71 0.99 -19.47
C PHE A 174 5.76 1.10 -18.36
N TRP A 175 6.73 0.17 -18.31
CA TRP A 175 7.77 0.21 -17.30
C TRP A 175 8.71 1.40 -17.45
N THR A 176 8.98 1.84 -18.68
CA THR A 176 9.75 3.07 -18.94
C THR A 176 9.03 4.27 -18.31
N GLU A 177 7.72 4.43 -18.54
CA GLU A 177 6.91 5.49 -17.94
C GLU A 177 6.93 5.44 -16.40
N VAL A 178 6.81 4.25 -15.81
CA VAL A 178 6.89 4.07 -14.35
C VAL A 178 8.25 4.50 -13.81
N PHE A 179 9.36 4.12 -14.44
CA PHE A 179 10.69 4.51 -13.98
C PHE A 179 11.00 5.98 -14.23
N GLU A 180 10.50 6.56 -15.31
CA GLU A 180 10.57 8.01 -15.56
C GLU A 180 9.78 8.79 -14.50
N GLU A 181 8.58 8.31 -14.12
CA GLU A 181 7.78 8.90 -13.05
C GLU A 181 8.53 8.90 -11.71
N ILE A 182 9.07 7.75 -11.26
CA ILE A 182 9.78 7.71 -9.98
C ILE A 182 11.07 8.55 -10.01
N LYS A 183 11.73 8.64 -11.15
CA LYS A 183 12.89 9.53 -11.36
C LYS A 183 12.48 11.00 -11.28
N ALA A 184 11.39 11.39 -11.90
CA ALA A 184 10.84 12.76 -11.84
C ALA A 184 10.41 13.11 -10.39
N ARG A 185 9.99 12.13 -9.59
CA ARG A 185 9.66 12.29 -8.17
C ARG A 185 10.88 12.33 -7.26
N GLY A 186 12.10 12.28 -7.79
CA GLY A 186 13.35 12.54 -7.09
C GLY A 186 14.28 11.34 -6.89
N VAL A 187 13.96 10.14 -7.35
CA VAL A 187 14.85 8.97 -7.22
C VAL A 187 16.05 9.12 -8.15
N GLU A 188 17.21 9.38 -7.57
CA GLU A 188 18.48 9.57 -8.32
C GLU A 188 19.23 8.25 -8.47
N GLU A 189 19.22 7.39 -7.44
CA GLU A 189 20.08 6.21 -7.39
C GLU A 189 19.34 4.99 -6.82
N ILE A 190 19.50 3.86 -7.52
CA ILE A 190 19.04 2.53 -7.10
C ILE A 190 20.20 1.57 -7.30
N LEU A 191 20.48 0.67 -6.34
CA LEU A 191 21.55 -0.32 -6.46
C LEU A 191 21.02 -1.67 -6.96
N PHE A 192 19.94 -2.14 -6.36
CA PHE A 192 19.35 -3.45 -6.64
C PHE A 192 17.86 -3.36 -6.92
N ILE A 193 17.40 -4.02 -7.97
CA ILE A 193 15.98 -4.26 -8.21
C ILE A 193 15.73 -5.77 -8.26
N SER A 194 14.87 -6.25 -7.36
CA SER A 194 14.36 -7.61 -7.39
C SER A 194 13.06 -7.68 -8.17
N LEU A 195 12.99 -8.55 -9.18
CA LEU A 195 11.87 -8.66 -10.11
C LEU A 195 11.42 -10.11 -10.31
N ASP A 196 10.14 -10.29 -10.63
CA ASP A 196 9.51 -11.61 -10.87
C ASP A 196 9.52 -12.02 -12.35
N GLY A 197 10.47 -11.56 -13.15
CA GLY A 197 10.52 -11.91 -14.58
C GLY A 197 9.40 -11.28 -15.40
N LEU A 198 8.97 -10.10 -15.01
CA LEU A 198 7.98 -9.28 -15.68
C LEU A 198 8.50 -8.83 -17.06
N SER A 199 7.63 -8.92 -18.09
CA SER A 199 8.00 -8.61 -19.46
C SER A 199 8.35 -7.14 -19.67
N GLY A 200 9.45 -6.85 -20.38
CA GLY A 200 9.90 -5.48 -20.68
C GLY A 200 10.47 -4.69 -19.50
N LEU A 201 10.43 -5.24 -18.27
CA LEU A 201 10.90 -4.56 -17.07
C LEU A 201 12.43 -4.37 -17.10
N SER A 202 13.18 -5.40 -17.50
CA SER A 202 14.65 -5.33 -17.59
C SER A 202 15.12 -4.27 -18.59
N GLU A 203 14.47 -4.20 -19.76
CA GLU A 203 14.77 -3.20 -20.80
C GLU A 203 14.53 -1.76 -20.31
N ALA A 204 13.43 -1.54 -19.58
CA ALA A 204 13.13 -0.23 -19.03
C ALA A 204 14.14 0.19 -17.94
N ILE A 205 14.55 -0.78 -17.08
CA ILE A 205 15.58 -0.52 -16.07
C ILE A 205 16.91 -0.15 -16.72
N GLU A 206 17.38 -0.91 -17.70
CA GLU A 206 18.64 -0.64 -18.40
C GLU A 206 18.65 0.74 -19.06
N LYS A 207 17.50 1.17 -19.59
CA LYS A 207 17.35 2.48 -20.22
C LYS A 207 17.42 3.64 -19.21
N ILE A 208 16.73 3.53 -18.09
CA ILE A 208 16.54 4.66 -17.15
C ILE A 208 17.60 4.64 -16.01
N TYR A 209 17.97 3.45 -15.55
CA TYR A 209 18.94 3.22 -14.47
C TYR A 209 20.01 2.19 -14.87
N PRO A 210 20.91 2.49 -15.83
CA PRO A 210 21.84 1.51 -16.43
C PRO A 210 22.86 0.90 -15.43
N LYS A 211 23.02 1.51 -14.27
CA LYS A 211 23.96 1.03 -13.22
C LYS A 211 23.30 0.12 -12.18
N VAL A 212 22.00 -0.11 -12.29
CA VAL A 212 21.25 -0.97 -11.37
C VAL A 212 21.59 -2.45 -11.61
N LYS A 213 21.73 -3.19 -10.53
CA LYS A 213 21.82 -4.64 -10.58
C LYS A 213 20.45 -5.26 -10.47
N THR A 214 20.03 -5.95 -11.51
CA THR A 214 18.77 -6.69 -11.52
C THR A 214 18.96 -8.09 -10.97
N GLN A 215 18.09 -8.51 -10.07
CA GLN A 215 18.09 -9.87 -9.52
C GLN A 215 16.72 -10.50 -9.70
N ARG A 216 16.69 -11.68 -10.28
CA ARG A 216 15.47 -12.46 -10.34
C ARG A 216 15.10 -12.97 -8.95
N CYS A 217 13.85 -12.76 -8.55
CA CYS A 217 13.35 -13.13 -7.24
C CYS A 217 13.52 -14.63 -6.96
N ILE A 218 14.35 -14.99 -5.99
CA ILE A 218 14.61 -16.39 -5.61
C ILE A 218 13.34 -17.08 -5.12
N VAL A 219 12.46 -16.36 -4.39
CA VAL A 219 11.21 -16.95 -3.89
C VAL A 219 10.27 -17.34 -5.04
N HIS A 220 10.21 -16.52 -6.10
CA HIS A 220 9.44 -16.87 -7.30
C HIS A 220 10.07 -18.01 -8.08
N ILE A 221 11.41 -18.07 -8.15
CA ILE A 221 12.11 -19.24 -8.72
C ILE A 221 11.73 -20.52 -7.96
N VAL A 222 11.83 -20.49 -6.62
CA VAL A 222 11.47 -21.63 -5.76
C VAL A 222 9.99 -22.01 -5.91
N ARG A 223 9.09 -21.04 -5.98
CA ARG A 223 7.66 -21.26 -6.18
C ARG A 223 7.34 -21.89 -7.54
N ASN A 224 8.01 -21.43 -8.57
CA ASN A 224 7.88 -22.00 -9.93
C ASN A 224 8.40 -23.44 -10.00
N ILE A 225 9.48 -23.76 -9.28
CA ILE A 225 9.96 -25.13 -9.12
C ILE A 225 8.95 -25.95 -8.32
N TYR A 226 8.45 -25.43 -7.19
CA TYR A 226 7.43 -26.12 -6.39
C TYR A 226 6.19 -26.49 -7.22
N GLY A 227 5.75 -25.62 -8.12
CA GLY A 227 4.57 -25.82 -8.97
C GLY A 227 4.65 -27.01 -9.93
N ILE A 228 5.85 -27.55 -10.18
CA ILE A 228 6.05 -28.72 -11.05
C ILE A 228 6.32 -30.01 -10.27
N LEU A 229 6.36 -29.95 -8.92
CA LEU A 229 6.70 -31.08 -8.05
C LEU A 229 5.45 -31.85 -7.59
N ASP A 230 5.64 -33.15 -7.34
CA ASP A 230 4.68 -33.94 -6.59
C ASP A 230 4.64 -33.46 -5.13
N LYS A 231 3.43 -33.23 -4.61
CA LYS A 231 3.19 -32.76 -3.23
C LYS A 231 3.88 -33.62 -2.16
N LYS A 232 4.00 -34.94 -2.38
CA LYS A 232 4.60 -35.85 -1.41
C LYS A 232 6.11 -35.63 -1.25
N LYS A 233 6.82 -35.27 -2.32
CA LYS A 233 8.27 -35.07 -2.35
C LYS A 233 8.70 -33.60 -2.30
N SER A 234 7.74 -32.68 -2.44
CA SER A 234 8.03 -31.24 -2.59
C SER A 234 8.79 -30.65 -1.39
N LYS A 235 8.44 -31.05 -0.17
CA LYS A 235 9.08 -30.51 1.05
C LYS A 235 10.57 -30.84 1.12
N GLU A 236 10.95 -32.06 0.75
CA GLU A 236 12.35 -32.49 0.73
C GLU A 236 13.13 -31.76 -0.35
N ILE A 237 12.60 -31.75 -1.59
CA ILE A 237 13.23 -31.09 -2.74
C ILE A 237 13.45 -29.60 -2.49
N ILE A 238 12.46 -28.90 -1.94
CA ILE A 238 12.59 -27.48 -1.61
C ILE A 238 13.58 -27.27 -0.45
N GLY A 239 13.65 -28.20 0.51
CA GLY A 239 14.66 -28.19 1.57
C GLY A 239 16.09 -28.27 1.02
N ASP A 240 16.32 -29.14 0.05
CA ASP A 240 17.64 -29.27 -0.59
C ASP A 240 17.94 -28.10 -1.53
N LEU A 241 16.96 -27.61 -2.29
CA LEU A 241 17.12 -26.39 -3.09
C LEU A 241 17.49 -25.18 -2.20
N LYS A 242 16.94 -25.09 -0.99
CA LYS A 242 17.26 -24.03 -0.03
C LYS A 242 18.74 -24.03 0.33
N LYS A 243 19.40 -25.19 0.47
CA LYS A 243 20.83 -25.29 0.79
C LYS A 243 21.69 -24.58 -0.25
N ILE A 244 21.29 -24.62 -1.54
CA ILE A 244 22.03 -23.97 -2.63
C ILE A 244 22.06 -22.46 -2.41
N TYR A 245 20.90 -21.78 -2.30
CA TYR A 245 20.87 -20.31 -2.23
C TYR A 245 21.15 -19.73 -0.83
N THR A 246 21.20 -20.58 0.22
CA THR A 246 21.60 -20.18 1.57
C THR A 246 23.01 -20.59 1.94
N ALA A 247 23.79 -21.15 1.00
CA ALA A 247 25.17 -21.56 1.20
C ALA A 247 26.05 -20.39 1.68
N SER A 248 27.11 -20.69 2.41
CA SER A 248 28.01 -19.70 2.98
C SER A 248 28.77 -18.89 1.91
N ASN A 249 29.12 -19.51 0.80
CA ASN A 249 29.81 -18.89 -0.34
C ASN A 249 29.45 -19.60 -1.66
N GLY A 250 29.93 -19.06 -2.79
CA GLY A 250 29.66 -19.59 -4.13
C GLY A 250 30.17 -21.00 -4.36
N ASN A 251 31.33 -21.37 -3.77
CA ASN A 251 31.87 -22.74 -3.92
C ASN A 251 30.96 -23.76 -3.23
N ASN A 252 30.52 -23.46 -2.01
CA ASN A 252 29.58 -24.33 -1.30
C ASN A 252 28.21 -24.38 -2.01
N ALA A 253 27.76 -23.27 -2.62
CA ALA A 253 26.55 -23.28 -3.41
C ALA A 253 26.65 -24.19 -4.64
N LYS A 254 27.80 -24.21 -5.33
CA LYS A 254 28.07 -25.14 -6.45
C LYS A 254 28.09 -26.59 -6.00
N LEU A 255 28.72 -26.86 -4.86
CA LEU A 255 28.74 -28.23 -4.30
C LEU A 255 27.30 -28.70 -3.95
N GLU A 256 26.51 -27.86 -3.30
CA GLU A 256 25.10 -28.18 -2.97
C GLU A 256 24.25 -28.37 -4.24
N TYR A 257 24.55 -27.62 -5.30
CA TYR A 257 23.89 -27.79 -6.58
C TYR A 257 24.29 -29.14 -7.25
N GLU A 258 25.56 -29.52 -7.24
CA GLU A 258 26.02 -30.81 -7.76
C GLU A 258 25.38 -31.99 -6.99
N ASN A 259 25.34 -31.90 -5.65
CA ASN A 259 24.64 -32.86 -4.80
C ASN A 259 23.15 -32.96 -5.15
N PHE A 260 22.51 -31.82 -5.42
CA PHE A 260 21.10 -31.74 -5.81
C PHE A 260 20.89 -32.44 -7.17
N ILE A 261 21.72 -32.13 -8.17
CA ILE A 261 21.65 -32.75 -9.51
C ILE A 261 21.78 -34.26 -9.40
N GLU A 262 22.80 -34.77 -8.69
CA GLU A 262 23.03 -36.22 -8.54
C GLU A 262 21.85 -36.89 -7.81
N LYS A 263 21.33 -36.29 -6.74
CA LYS A 263 20.21 -36.84 -5.97
C LYS A 263 18.92 -36.94 -6.78
N TYR A 264 18.66 -35.96 -7.65
CA TYR A 264 17.40 -35.84 -8.38
C TYR A 264 17.52 -36.07 -9.88
N LYS A 265 18.63 -36.70 -10.37
CA LYS A 265 18.92 -36.91 -11.80
C LYS A 265 17.82 -37.65 -12.56
N SER A 266 17.03 -38.51 -11.90
CA SER A 266 15.89 -39.20 -12.50
C SER A 266 14.67 -38.26 -12.78
N ASN A 267 14.66 -37.04 -12.25
CA ASN A 267 13.59 -36.09 -12.49
C ASN A 267 14.02 -35.02 -13.51
N GLU A 268 14.07 -35.42 -14.77
CA GLU A 268 14.54 -34.57 -15.87
C GLU A 268 13.83 -33.19 -15.91
N LYS A 269 12.52 -33.17 -15.67
CA LYS A 269 11.74 -31.94 -15.69
C LYS A 269 12.20 -30.95 -14.60
N LEU A 270 12.50 -31.44 -13.40
CA LEU A 270 13.02 -30.64 -12.30
C LEU A 270 14.42 -30.11 -12.64
N ILE A 271 15.31 -30.97 -13.10
CA ILE A 271 16.69 -30.62 -13.45
C ILE A 271 16.72 -29.57 -14.57
N LYS A 272 15.95 -29.80 -15.66
CA LYS A 272 15.84 -28.83 -16.75
C LYS A 272 15.34 -27.46 -16.27
N LYS A 273 14.34 -27.45 -15.37
CA LYS A 273 13.81 -26.23 -14.80
C LYS A 273 14.82 -25.51 -13.90
N LEU A 274 15.55 -26.24 -13.05
CA LEU A 274 16.59 -25.67 -12.20
C LEU A 274 17.73 -25.08 -13.04
N ASN A 275 18.23 -25.83 -14.03
CA ASN A 275 19.31 -25.39 -14.91
C ASN A 275 18.97 -24.10 -15.67
N SER A 276 17.71 -23.89 -16.03
CA SER A 276 17.26 -22.66 -16.71
C SER A 276 17.28 -21.42 -15.82
N VAL A 277 17.49 -21.55 -14.51
CA VAL A 277 17.44 -20.43 -13.54
C VAL A 277 18.62 -20.40 -12.58
N ILE A 278 19.52 -21.39 -12.62
CA ILE A 278 20.60 -21.57 -11.63
C ILE A 278 21.57 -20.38 -11.60
N GLU A 279 21.88 -19.79 -12.75
CA GLU A 279 22.75 -18.62 -12.83
C GLU A 279 22.20 -17.44 -12.02
N HIS A 280 20.89 -17.24 -12.05
CA HIS A 280 20.26 -16.20 -11.21
C HIS A 280 20.40 -16.49 -9.71
N ILE A 281 20.55 -17.75 -9.32
CA ILE A 281 20.84 -18.14 -7.93
C ILE A 281 22.31 -17.91 -7.61
N PHE A 282 23.23 -18.23 -8.53
CA PHE A 282 24.65 -18.04 -8.29
C PHE A 282 25.08 -16.57 -8.24
N ASN A 283 24.44 -15.70 -9.01
CA ASN A 283 24.77 -14.27 -9.06
C ASN A 283 24.69 -13.59 -7.70
N ILE A 284 23.84 -14.08 -6.76
CA ILE A 284 23.77 -13.48 -5.41
C ILE A 284 25.06 -13.65 -4.62
N PHE A 285 25.89 -14.66 -4.94
CA PHE A 285 27.13 -14.94 -4.20
C PHE A 285 28.29 -13.97 -4.54
N GLU A 286 28.08 -13.07 -5.49
CA GLU A 286 28.97 -11.92 -5.72
C GLU A 286 28.90 -10.91 -4.57
N TYR A 287 27.86 -10.99 -3.72
CA TYR A 287 27.61 -10.02 -2.66
C TYR A 287 27.84 -10.60 -1.27
N PRO A 288 28.21 -9.74 -0.28
CA PRO A 288 28.33 -10.13 1.13
C PRO A 288 27.02 -10.67 1.71
N VAL A 289 27.13 -11.47 2.77
CA VAL A 289 26.01 -12.23 3.35
C VAL A 289 24.81 -11.37 3.72
N GLU A 290 25.03 -10.18 4.29
CA GLU A 290 23.91 -9.34 4.74
C GLU A 290 23.15 -8.73 3.55
N ILE A 291 23.87 -8.31 2.51
CA ILE A 291 23.29 -7.84 1.24
C ILE A 291 22.53 -8.99 0.55
N ARG A 292 23.15 -10.19 0.49
CA ARG A 292 22.49 -11.37 -0.09
C ARG A 292 21.16 -11.66 0.58
N LYS A 293 21.10 -11.63 1.91
CA LYS A 293 19.85 -11.86 2.67
C LYS A 293 18.73 -10.92 2.25
N ILE A 294 19.02 -9.66 1.98
CA ILE A 294 18.03 -8.69 1.51
C ILE A 294 17.61 -8.99 0.07
N ILE A 295 18.57 -9.28 -0.81
CA ILE A 295 18.32 -9.53 -2.23
C ILE A 295 17.43 -10.78 -2.43
N TYR A 296 17.73 -11.89 -1.73
CA TYR A 296 16.97 -13.12 -1.92
C TYR A 296 15.71 -13.25 -1.05
N THR A 297 15.58 -12.44 0.01
CA THR A 297 14.37 -12.44 0.84
C THR A 297 13.37 -11.43 0.32
N THR A 298 12.39 -11.87 -0.44
CA THR A 298 11.26 -11.02 -0.86
C THR A 298 10.17 -10.92 0.20
N ASN A 299 10.45 -11.35 1.44
CA ASN A 299 9.51 -11.25 2.55
C ASN A 299 8.85 -9.86 2.69
N PRO A 300 9.56 -8.72 2.45
CA PRO A 300 8.93 -7.41 2.54
C PRO A 300 7.80 -7.21 1.53
N ILE A 301 8.04 -7.47 0.24
CA ILE A 301 7.02 -7.30 -0.81
C ILE A 301 5.94 -8.39 -0.74
N GLU A 302 6.30 -9.64 -0.39
CA GLU A 302 5.33 -10.71 -0.20
C GLU A 302 4.37 -10.44 0.96
N SER A 303 4.88 -9.94 2.08
CA SER A 303 4.06 -9.53 3.23
C SER A 303 3.10 -8.41 2.85
N LEU A 304 3.59 -7.40 2.12
CA LEU A 304 2.77 -6.33 1.57
C LEU A 304 1.67 -6.90 0.67
N ASN A 305 2.04 -7.69 -0.34
CA ASN A 305 1.10 -8.27 -1.30
C ASN A 305 0.10 -9.23 -0.64
N SER A 306 0.51 -10.01 0.36
CA SER A 306 -0.41 -10.82 1.16
C SER A 306 -1.47 -9.96 1.85
N SER A 307 -1.06 -8.82 2.39
CA SER A 307 -1.97 -7.87 3.04
C SER A 307 -2.90 -7.16 2.05
N LEU A 308 -2.40 -6.80 0.86
CA LEU A 308 -3.21 -6.24 -0.22
C LEU A 308 -4.22 -7.27 -0.76
N ARG A 309 -3.81 -8.53 -0.90
CA ARG A 309 -4.72 -9.62 -1.30
C ARG A 309 -5.86 -9.86 -0.32
N LYS A 310 -5.68 -9.61 0.98
CA LYS A 310 -6.76 -9.73 1.97
C LYS A 310 -7.91 -8.76 1.69
N VAL A 311 -7.61 -7.54 1.24
CA VAL A 311 -8.62 -6.53 0.95
C VAL A 311 -9.16 -6.59 -0.49
N THR A 312 -8.51 -7.33 -1.40
CA THR A 312 -8.95 -7.48 -2.79
C THR A 312 -9.70 -8.79 -3.03
N ARG A 313 -9.32 -9.91 -2.39
CA ARG A 313 -9.94 -11.23 -2.63
C ARG A 313 -11.35 -11.37 -2.07
N GLY A 314 -11.70 -10.64 -1.02
CA GLY A 314 -13.03 -10.68 -0.41
C GLY A 314 -14.10 -9.95 -1.22
N LYS A 315 -13.72 -9.19 -2.25
CA LYS A 315 -14.64 -8.46 -3.12
C LYS A 315 -14.84 -9.21 -4.43
N GLY A 316 -16.09 -9.41 -4.82
CA GLY A 316 -16.42 -10.04 -6.11
C GLY A 316 -15.86 -9.25 -7.30
N SER A 317 -15.99 -7.92 -7.30
CA SER A 317 -15.37 -7.02 -8.27
C SER A 317 -15.42 -5.58 -7.76
N PHE A 318 -14.39 -4.80 -8.06
CA PHE A 318 -14.39 -3.35 -7.79
C PHE A 318 -15.17 -2.61 -8.87
N ILE A 319 -15.86 -1.55 -8.50
CA ILE A 319 -16.68 -0.75 -9.42
C ILE A 319 -15.83 0.07 -10.42
N SER A 320 -14.58 0.39 -10.05
CA SER A 320 -13.62 1.10 -10.91
C SER A 320 -12.18 0.88 -10.44
N LYS A 321 -11.20 1.27 -11.29
CA LYS A 321 -9.77 1.28 -10.93
C LYS A 321 -9.49 2.25 -9.77
N GLU A 322 -10.18 3.39 -9.72
CA GLU A 322 -10.04 4.38 -8.65
C GLU A 322 -10.54 3.82 -7.30
N ALA A 323 -11.65 3.07 -7.30
CA ALA A 323 -12.16 2.41 -6.10
C ALA A 323 -11.17 1.36 -5.58
N LEU A 324 -10.56 0.60 -6.48
CA LEU A 324 -9.50 -0.36 -6.16
C LEU A 324 -8.28 0.37 -5.57
N LEU A 325 -7.81 1.43 -6.21
CA LEU A 325 -6.62 2.19 -5.78
C LEU A 325 -6.82 2.81 -4.40
N LYS A 326 -8.02 3.35 -4.09
CA LYS A 326 -8.36 3.85 -2.75
C LYS A 326 -8.20 2.79 -1.67
N VAL A 327 -8.73 1.59 -1.89
CA VAL A 327 -8.63 0.48 -0.91
C VAL A 327 -7.19 0.05 -0.71
N LEU A 328 -6.41 -0.05 -1.79
CA LEU A 328 -4.99 -0.41 -1.73
C LEU A 328 -4.19 0.64 -0.97
N TYR A 329 -4.38 1.92 -1.28
CA TYR A 329 -3.74 3.04 -0.59
C TYR A 329 -4.03 3.03 0.91
N LEU A 330 -5.30 2.96 1.31
CA LEU A 330 -5.68 2.92 2.71
C LEU A 330 -5.07 1.73 3.44
N ARG A 331 -5.02 0.57 2.77
CA ARG A 331 -4.36 -0.61 3.34
C ARG A 331 -2.86 -0.41 3.53
N ILE A 332 -2.18 0.24 2.59
CA ILE A 332 -0.76 0.58 2.72
C ILE A 332 -0.56 1.55 3.89
N LYS A 333 -1.36 2.61 3.99
CA LYS A 333 -1.27 3.56 5.11
C LYS A 333 -1.48 2.91 6.47
N ASP A 334 -2.37 1.93 6.56
CA ASP A 334 -2.57 1.13 7.77
C ASP A 334 -1.34 0.24 8.10
N LEU A 335 -0.69 -0.32 7.09
CA LEU A 335 0.54 -1.11 7.25
C LEU A 335 1.75 -0.25 7.64
N GLU A 336 1.91 0.92 7.04
CA GLU A 336 3.00 1.86 7.33
C GLU A 336 3.07 2.22 8.81
N LYS A 337 1.92 2.33 9.50
CA LYS A 337 1.85 2.54 10.96
C LYS A 337 2.58 1.45 11.76
N SER A 338 2.62 0.22 11.22
CA SER A 338 3.29 -0.92 11.84
C SER A 338 4.77 -1.08 11.46
N TRP A 339 5.25 -0.32 10.47
CA TRP A 339 6.62 -0.42 9.94
C TRP A 339 7.64 0.44 10.70
N SER A 340 7.44 0.62 12.00
CA SER A 340 8.33 1.40 12.85
C SER A 340 9.76 0.83 12.94
N LYS A 341 9.92 -0.49 12.72
CA LYS A 341 11.21 -1.17 12.77
C LYS A 341 11.82 -1.23 11.38
N GLY A 342 13.03 -0.70 11.25
CA GLY A 342 13.85 -0.84 10.05
C GLY A 342 14.28 -2.30 9.78
N THR A 343 14.99 -2.48 8.68
CA THR A 343 15.60 -3.78 8.31
C THR A 343 16.64 -4.18 9.37
N LYS A 344 16.60 -5.45 9.79
CA LYS A 344 17.58 -5.97 10.77
C LYS A 344 19.02 -5.86 10.23
N ASN A 345 19.97 -5.60 11.12
CA ASN A 345 21.38 -5.45 10.80
C ASN A 345 21.67 -4.38 9.74
N TRP A 346 20.87 -3.31 9.69
CA TRP A 346 21.00 -2.31 8.65
C TRP A 346 22.35 -1.61 8.64
N ASP A 347 22.94 -1.36 9.80
CA ASP A 347 24.27 -0.75 9.88
C ASP A 347 25.35 -1.60 9.17
N ASN A 348 25.32 -2.92 9.34
CA ASN A 348 26.22 -3.82 8.62
C ASN A 348 25.96 -3.80 7.11
N VAL A 349 24.68 -3.76 6.68
CA VAL A 349 24.31 -3.63 5.27
C VAL A 349 24.84 -2.31 4.71
N LYS A 350 24.65 -1.21 5.42
CA LYS A 350 25.14 0.11 5.04
C LYS A 350 26.67 0.12 4.86
N HIS A 351 27.42 -0.46 5.80
CA HIS A 351 28.88 -0.58 5.68
C HIS A 351 29.30 -1.37 4.45
N GLN A 352 28.65 -2.52 4.20
CA GLN A 352 28.93 -3.35 3.03
C GLN A 352 28.58 -2.65 1.71
N LEU A 353 27.49 -1.86 1.67
CA LEU A 353 27.13 -1.05 0.51
C LEU A 353 28.16 0.05 0.24
N ILE A 354 28.66 0.70 1.29
CA ILE A 354 29.73 1.71 1.17
C ILE A 354 31.03 1.07 0.68
N GLU A 355 31.41 -0.08 1.20
CA GLU A 355 32.59 -0.83 0.76
C GLU A 355 32.52 -1.22 -0.72
N LEU A 356 31.37 -1.69 -1.18
CA LEU A 356 31.16 -2.15 -2.57
C LEU A 356 31.05 -1.01 -3.59
N TYR A 357 30.41 0.10 -3.20
CA TYR A 357 30.01 1.14 -4.15
C TYR A 357 30.69 2.49 -3.92
N GLY A 358 31.44 2.66 -2.82
CA GLY A 358 32.27 3.83 -2.50
C GLY A 358 31.52 5.16 -2.66
N GLU A 359 32.13 6.10 -3.40
CA GLU A 359 31.61 7.45 -3.66
C GLU A 359 30.19 7.47 -4.23
N ARG A 360 29.79 6.43 -4.96
CA ARG A 360 28.45 6.32 -5.55
C ARG A 360 27.34 6.39 -4.50
N VAL A 361 27.59 5.87 -3.30
CA VAL A 361 26.60 5.81 -2.21
C VAL A 361 26.93 6.73 -1.05
N LEU A 362 28.22 7.06 -0.82
CA LEU A 362 28.65 7.92 0.29
C LEU A 362 27.90 9.25 0.32
N LYS A 363 27.72 9.89 -0.83
CA LYS A 363 27.00 11.17 -0.95
C LYS A 363 25.57 11.15 -0.40
N TYR A 364 24.90 9.98 -0.39
CA TYR A 364 23.51 9.86 0.13
C TYR A 364 23.47 9.62 1.63
N TYR A 365 24.58 9.17 2.22
CA TYR A 365 24.66 8.90 3.65
C TYR A 365 25.22 10.08 4.45
N PHE A 366 26.10 10.89 3.87
CA PHE A 366 26.86 11.92 4.58
C PHE A 366 26.65 13.34 4.05
N ASN A 367 26.11 13.54 2.85
CA ASN A 367 25.72 14.84 2.34
C ASN A 367 24.22 15.05 2.60
N THR A 368 23.90 15.75 3.68
CA THR A 368 22.57 16.30 3.98
C THR A 368 22.44 17.70 3.41
#